data_8ea2ea6ecc5335d000985792b3f51f1e
#
_entry.id   8ea2ea6ecc5335d000985792b3f51f1e
#
_cell.length_a   1.000
_cell.length_b   1.000
_cell.length_c   1.000
_cell.angle_alpha   90.00
_cell.angle_beta   90.00
_cell.angle_gamma   90.00
#
_symmetry.space_group_name_H-M   'P 1'
#
loop_
_entity.id
_entity.type
_entity.pdbx_description
1 polymer ?
#
loop_
_entity_poly.entity_id
_entity_poly.type
_entity_poly.pdbx_seq_one_letter_code
_entity_poly.pdbx_strand_id
1 'polypeptide(L)'
;MDETTKIAVIGGGAAGLMAAGTAASLGADVTIFEHMQYVGRKIGITGKGRCNVTNACTLQEFMENVPRNPRFLYAALSALTPDDTMQFFESLGVKLKVERARRVFPESDKAATIVNALRKYTQGAKILQEKVTSVTKEEKGFIINGNDARIYARSS
;
A
#
# COMPACT_ATOMS: atom_id res chain seq x y z
N MET A 1 -2.56 12.20 28.47
CA MET A 1 -1.67 11.84 27.35
C MET A 1 -2.53 11.05 26.38
N ASP A 2 -2.79 11.61 25.22
CA ASP A 2 -3.53 10.88 24.17
C ASP A 2 -2.75 9.62 23.81
N GLU A 3 -3.37 8.47 23.99
CA GLU A 3 -2.76 7.17 23.71
C GLU A 3 -2.66 7.03 22.18
N THR A 4 -1.45 7.04 21.63
CA THR A 4 -1.24 6.94 20.19
C THR A 4 -1.82 5.61 19.66
N THR A 5 -2.70 5.68 18.69
CA THR A 5 -3.31 4.49 18.07
C THR A 5 -2.22 3.62 17.43
N LYS A 6 -2.17 2.34 17.83
CA LYS A 6 -1.24 1.36 17.27
C LYS A 6 -1.91 0.57 16.16
N ILE A 7 -1.29 0.57 14.99
CA ILE A 7 -1.79 -0.12 13.80
C ILE A 7 -0.80 -1.18 13.33
N ALA A 8 -1.29 -2.39 13.16
CA ALA A 8 -0.54 -3.47 12.56
C ALA A 8 -1.00 -3.69 11.11
N VAL A 9 -0.07 -3.64 10.18
CA VAL A 9 -0.31 -3.92 8.76
C VAL A 9 0.32 -5.25 8.40
N ILE A 10 -0.48 -6.21 7.98
CA ILE A 10 0.00 -7.55 7.60
C ILE A 10 0.22 -7.60 6.10
N GLY A 11 1.47 -7.72 5.70
CA GLY A 11 1.93 -7.74 4.32
C GLY A 11 2.44 -6.39 3.82
N GLY A 12 3.69 -6.33 3.40
CA GLY A 12 4.37 -5.16 2.83
C GLY A 12 4.23 -5.05 1.30
N GLY A 13 3.09 -5.46 0.74
CA GLY A 13 2.75 -5.25 -0.67
C GLY A 13 2.25 -3.82 -0.95
N ALA A 14 1.74 -3.55 -2.16
CA ALA A 14 1.25 -2.23 -2.55
C ALA A 14 0.19 -1.70 -1.59
N ALA A 15 -0.84 -2.49 -1.28
CA ALA A 15 -1.92 -2.10 -0.38
C ALA A 15 -1.42 -1.86 1.05
N GLY A 16 -0.55 -2.74 1.57
CA GLY A 16 0.01 -2.58 2.92
C GLY A 16 0.90 -1.36 3.05
N LEU A 17 1.74 -1.07 2.06
CA LEU A 17 2.58 0.13 2.06
C LEU A 17 1.74 1.41 1.99
N MET A 18 0.69 1.44 1.17
CA MET A 18 -0.25 2.57 1.11
C MET A 18 -0.96 2.76 2.44
N ALA A 19 -1.55 1.70 3.02
CA ALA A 19 -2.24 1.77 4.30
C ALA A 19 -1.31 2.23 5.45
N ALA A 20 -0.10 1.67 5.51
CA ALA A 20 0.87 2.02 6.53
C ALA A 20 1.35 3.47 6.42
N GLY A 21 1.65 3.94 5.21
CA GLY A 21 2.06 5.32 4.98
C GLY A 21 0.96 6.31 5.33
N THR A 22 -0.27 6.03 4.92
CA THR A 22 -1.44 6.85 5.26
C THR A 22 -1.66 6.90 6.77
N ALA A 23 -1.65 5.77 7.46
CA ALA A 23 -1.83 5.74 8.90
C ALA A 23 -0.70 6.47 9.65
N ALA A 24 0.55 6.28 9.24
CA ALA A 24 1.69 6.96 9.83
C ALA A 24 1.65 8.48 9.61
N SER A 25 1.19 8.94 8.43
CA SER A 25 1.04 10.37 8.14
C SER A 25 -0.05 11.04 9.00
N LEU A 26 -0.98 10.25 9.53
CA LEU A 26 -2.02 10.68 10.46
C LEU A 26 -1.60 10.54 11.95
N GLY A 27 -0.36 10.21 12.22
CA GLY A 27 0.20 10.14 13.57
C GLY A 27 0.06 8.80 14.28
N ALA A 28 -0.38 7.73 13.61
CA ALA A 28 -0.43 6.41 14.22
C ALA A 28 0.96 5.78 14.39
N ASP A 29 1.15 4.96 15.44
CA ASP A 29 2.31 4.07 15.59
C ASP A 29 2.07 2.81 14.75
N VAL A 30 2.72 2.74 13.61
CA VAL A 30 2.46 1.70 12.59
C VAL A 30 3.59 0.68 12.56
N THR A 31 3.22 -0.61 12.56
CA THR A 31 4.15 -1.71 12.30
C THR A 31 3.67 -2.54 11.11
N ILE A 32 4.52 -2.70 10.12
CA ILE A 32 4.31 -3.58 8.95
C ILE A 32 4.98 -4.93 9.22
N PHE A 33 4.22 -6.01 9.12
CA PHE A 33 4.72 -7.37 9.18
C PHE A 33 4.86 -7.93 7.77
N GLU A 34 6.08 -8.19 7.32
CA GLU A 34 6.34 -8.77 6.01
C GLU A 34 7.22 -10.01 6.15
N HIS A 35 6.75 -11.14 5.64
CA HIS A 35 7.48 -12.40 5.74
C HIS A 35 8.66 -12.52 4.77
N MET A 36 8.63 -11.73 3.69
CA MET A 36 9.70 -11.71 2.71
C MET A 36 10.81 -10.75 3.15
N GLN A 37 12.01 -10.96 2.65
CA GLN A 37 13.17 -10.11 2.93
C GLN A 37 12.95 -8.64 2.50
N TYR A 38 12.14 -8.40 1.48
CA TYR A 38 11.88 -7.06 0.93
C TYR A 38 10.39 -6.81 0.75
N VAL A 39 9.94 -5.62 1.11
CA VAL A 39 8.58 -5.12 0.81
C VAL A 39 8.45 -4.82 -0.68
N GLY A 40 7.21 -4.81 -1.19
CA GLY A 40 6.91 -4.46 -2.57
C GLY A 40 7.34 -5.49 -3.61
N ARG A 41 7.68 -6.71 -3.24
CA ARG A 41 8.20 -7.74 -4.15
C ARG A 41 7.30 -7.97 -5.37
N LYS A 42 5.98 -8.08 -5.16
CA LYS A 42 5.04 -8.28 -6.27
C LYS A 42 4.99 -7.06 -7.21
N ILE A 43 5.12 -5.84 -6.68
CA ILE A 43 5.23 -4.62 -7.50
C ILE A 43 6.43 -4.75 -8.45
N GLY A 44 7.56 -5.23 -7.93
CA GLY A 44 8.82 -5.37 -8.67
C GLY A 44 8.75 -6.24 -9.92
N ILE A 45 7.79 -7.15 -10.01
CA ILE A 45 7.63 -8.07 -11.15
C ILE A 45 6.50 -7.66 -12.10
N THR A 46 5.67 -6.68 -11.73
CA THR A 46 4.57 -6.20 -12.59
C THR A 46 5.09 -5.43 -13.80
N GLY A 47 4.30 -5.38 -14.87
CA GLY A 47 4.66 -4.65 -16.08
C GLY A 47 6.01 -5.07 -16.67
N LYS A 48 6.40 -6.33 -16.55
CA LYS A 48 7.71 -6.87 -16.97
C LYS A 48 8.88 -6.16 -16.26
N GLY A 49 8.76 -5.91 -14.95
CA GLY A 49 9.77 -5.22 -14.14
C GLY A 49 9.71 -3.69 -14.18
N ARG A 50 8.74 -3.12 -14.91
CA ARG A 50 8.57 -1.65 -15.02
C ARG A 50 7.53 -1.06 -14.07
N CYS A 51 6.61 -1.87 -13.56
CA CYS A 51 5.42 -1.52 -12.80
C CYS A 51 4.41 -0.68 -13.60
N ASN A 52 3.35 -1.28 -14.10
CA ASN A 52 2.18 -0.55 -14.56
C ASN A 52 1.43 -0.02 -13.33
N VAL A 53 1.55 1.28 -13.05
CA VAL A 53 1.05 1.93 -11.83
C VAL A 53 -0.47 2.01 -11.84
N THR A 54 -1.02 2.55 -12.93
CA THR A 54 -2.45 2.77 -13.14
C THR A 54 -2.75 2.91 -14.63
N ASN A 55 -3.96 3.31 -14.98
CA ASN A 55 -4.36 3.72 -16.31
C ASN A 55 -4.82 5.19 -16.25
N ALA A 56 -4.42 6.01 -17.21
CA ALA A 56 -4.83 7.41 -17.30
C ALA A 56 -6.25 7.54 -17.88
N CYS A 57 -7.23 6.95 -17.20
CA CYS A 57 -8.65 6.95 -17.53
C CYS A 57 -9.47 7.63 -16.44
N THR A 58 -10.69 8.03 -16.78
CA THR A 58 -11.65 8.54 -15.79
C THR A 58 -12.12 7.42 -14.86
N LEU A 59 -12.67 7.80 -13.69
CA LEU A 59 -13.29 6.84 -12.77
C LEU A 59 -14.40 6.02 -13.47
N GLN A 60 -15.21 6.67 -14.29
CA GLN A 60 -16.29 6.00 -15.02
C GLN A 60 -15.73 4.93 -15.97
N GLU A 61 -14.76 5.29 -16.82
CA GLU A 61 -14.11 4.34 -17.74
C GLU A 61 -13.44 3.20 -16.99
N PHE A 62 -12.83 3.48 -15.81
CA PHE A 62 -12.25 2.44 -14.98
C PHE A 62 -13.32 1.45 -14.52
N MET A 63 -14.44 1.96 -14.00
CA MET A 63 -15.54 1.15 -13.50
C MET A 63 -16.18 0.27 -14.59
N GLU A 64 -16.32 0.80 -15.81
CA GLU A 64 -16.84 0.07 -16.97
C GLU A 64 -15.94 -1.11 -17.37
N ASN A 65 -14.64 -1.04 -17.07
CA ASN A 65 -13.67 -2.08 -17.36
C ASN A 65 -13.44 -3.06 -16.19
N VAL A 66 -14.15 -2.93 -15.08
CA VAL A 66 -14.12 -3.92 -13.99
C VAL A 66 -15.05 -5.09 -14.33
N PRO A 67 -14.52 -6.31 -14.56
CA PRO A 67 -15.29 -7.40 -15.15
C PRO A 67 -16.36 -7.99 -14.22
N ARG A 68 -16.22 -7.81 -12.90
CA ARG A 68 -17.16 -8.35 -11.91
C ARG A 68 -17.36 -7.38 -10.75
N ASN A 69 -18.60 -7.16 -10.35
CA ASN A 69 -19.02 -6.40 -9.19
C ASN A 69 -18.33 -5.02 -9.05
N PRO A 70 -18.37 -4.15 -10.08
CA PRO A 70 -17.71 -2.84 -10.03
C PRO A 70 -18.20 -1.98 -8.87
N ARG A 71 -19.48 -2.08 -8.49
CA ARG A 71 -20.06 -1.31 -7.37
C ARG A 71 -19.33 -1.53 -6.05
N PHE A 72 -18.77 -2.72 -5.82
CA PHE A 72 -17.99 -3.01 -4.63
C PHE A 72 -16.73 -2.13 -4.51
N LEU A 73 -16.12 -1.77 -5.64
CA LEU A 73 -14.90 -0.95 -5.68
C LEU A 73 -15.18 0.54 -5.74
N TYR A 74 -16.45 0.96 -5.92
CA TYR A 74 -16.79 2.36 -6.17
C TYR A 74 -16.26 3.30 -5.08
N ALA A 75 -16.50 2.99 -3.80
CA ALA A 75 -16.06 3.83 -2.70
C ALA A 75 -14.52 3.98 -2.65
N ALA A 76 -13.79 2.88 -2.82
CA ALA A 76 -12.33 2.89 -2.81
C ALA A 76 -11.77 3.67 -4.01
N LEU A 77 -12.32 3.48 -5.21
CA LEU A 77 -11.88 4.16 -6.43
C LEU A 77 -12.29 5.62 -6.48
N SER A 78 -13.38 6.00 -5.77
CA SER A 78 -13.76 7.42 -5.61
C SER A 78 -12.87 8.14 -4.60
N ALA A 79 -12.34 7.42 -3.60
CA ALA A 79 -11.42 7.97 -2.61
C ALA A 79 -9.98 8.10 -3.14
N LEU A 80 -9.60 7.29 -4.12
CA LEU A 80 -8.29 7.34 -4.79
C LEU A 80 -8.49 6.96 -6.26
N THR A 81 -8.76 7.96 -7.09
CA THR A 81 -8.96 7.80 -8.53
C THR A 81 -7.66 7.44 -9.25
N PRO A 82 -7.72 7.01 -10.52
CA PRO A 82 -6.52 6.84 -11.34
C PRO A 82 -5.67 8.11 -11.43
N ASP A 83 -6.28 9.27 -11.52
CA ASP A 83 -5.59 10.58 -11.55
C ASP A 83 -4.95 10.89 -10.19
N ASP A 84 -5.67 10.72 -9.07
CA ASP A 84 -5.11 10.87 -7.72
C ASP A 84 -3.92 9.93 -7.50
N THR A 85 -3.95 8.72 -8.06
CA THR A 85 -2.84 7.78 -7.99
C THR A 85 -1.61 8.31 -8.72
N MET A 86 -1.78 8.94 -9.88
CA MET A 86 -0.67 9.59 -10.60
C MET A 86 -0.11 10.75 -9.79
N GLN A 87 -0.96 11.67 -9.33
CA GLN A 87 -0.58 12.82 -8.51
C GLN A 87 0.14 12.38 -7.22
N PHE A 88 -0.33 11.31 -6.59
CA PHE A 88 0.33 10.76 -5.40
C PHE A 88 1.78 10.37 -5.69
N PHE A 89 2.07 9.60 -6.74
CA PHE A 89 3.44 9.23 -7.07
C PHE A 89 4.29 10.41 -7.51
N GLU A 90 3.72 11.37 -8.24
CA GLU A 90 4.39 12.61 -8.64
C GLU A 90 4.76 13.46 -7.42
N SER A 91 3.88 13.55 -6.41
CA SER A 91 4.17 14.23 -5.14
C SER A 91 5.33 13.60 -4.37
N LEU A 92 5.56 12.30 -4.55
CA LEU A 92 6.72 11.59 -4.00
C LEU A 92 8.00 11.73 -4.85
N GLY A 93 7.94 12.53 -5.92
CA GLY A 93 9.06 12.79 -6.83
C GLY A 93 9.25 11.75 -7.92
N VAL A 94 8.27 10.90 -8.18
CA VAL A 94 8.29 9.93 -9.28
C VAL A 94 7.77 10.59 -10.55
N LYS A 95 8.59 10.69 -11.58
CA LYS A 95 8.14 11.08 -12.91
C LYS A 95 7.43 9.93 -13.59
N LEU A 96 6.23 10.18 -14.10
CA LEU A 96 5.39 9.20 -14.77
C LEU A 96 5.28 9.51 -16.27
N LYS A 97 5.04 8.45 -17.07
CA LYS A 97 4.73 8.55 -18.50
C LYS A 97 3.50 7.72 -18.82
N VAL A 98 2.73 8.19 -19.79
CA VAL A 98 1.57 7.48 -20.32
C VAL A 98 1.96 6.83 -21.63
N GLU A 99 1.77 5.51 -21.74
CA GLU A 99 2.06 4.72 -22.94
C GLU A 99 0.75 4.29 -23.64
N ARG A 100 0.90 3.49 -24.69
CA ARG A 100 -0.23 2.93 -25.45
C ARG A 100 -1.29 2.33 -24.53
N ALA A 101 -2.56 2.50 -24.87
CA ALA A 101 -3.72 2.12 -24.08
C ALA A 101 -3.79 2.83 -22.72
N ARG A 102 -3.24 4.03 -22.63
CA ARG A 102 -3.24 4.88 -21.43
C ARG A 102 -2.59 4.23 -20.19
N ARG A 103 -1.73 3.24 -20.38
CA ARG A 103 -0.99 2.62 -19.27
C ARG A 103 0.05 3.58 -18.72
N VAL A 104 0.12 3.68 -17.39
CA VAL A 104 1.02 4.58 -16.70
C VAL A 104 2.21 3.83 -16.13
N PHE A 105 3.41 4.29 -16.45
CA PHE A 105 4.68 3.73 -15.98
C PHE A 105 5.57 4.82 -15.40
N PRO A 106 6.53 4.50 -14.51
CA PRO A 106 7.59 5.44 -14.19
C PRO A 106 8.48 5.70 -15.42
N GLU A 107 8.90 6.96 -15.63
CA GLU A 107 9.81 7.31 -16.73
C GLU A 107 11.11 6.49 -16.73
N SER A 108 11.56 6.08 -15.55
CA SER A 108 12.77 5.26 -15.37
C SER A 108 12.64 3.83 -15.94
N ASP A 109 11.44 3.39 -16.29
CA ASP A 109 11.14 2.01 -16.66
C ASP A 109 11.57 0.96 -15.61
N LYS A 110 11.70 1.36 -14.34
CA LYS A 110 12.11 0.49 -13.24
C LYS A 110 11.05 0.44 -12.15
N ALA A 111 10.47 -0.72 -11.90
CA ALA A 111 9.53 -0.93 -10.81
C ALA A 111 10.12 -0.56 -9.44
N ALA A 112 11.44 -0.64 -9.28
CA ALA A 112 12.15 -0.20 -8.07
C ALA A 112 11.88 1.27 -7.73
N THR A 113 11.66 2.14 -8.71
CA THR A 113 11.31 3.56 -8.49
C THR A 113 10.00 3.67 -7.70
N ILE A 114 8.99 2.89 -8.07
CA ILE A 114 7.69 2.86 -7.37
C ILE A 114 7.83 2.25 -5.97
N VAL A 115 8.56 1.14 -5.83
CA VAL A 115 8.80 0.51 -4.52
C VAL A 115 9.53 1.46 -3.58
N ASN A 116 10.55 2.18 -4.06
CA ASN A 116 11.30 3.14 -3.26
C ASN A 116 10.45 4.35 -2.84
N ALA A 117 9.58 4.84 -3.72
CA ALA A 117 8.63 5.90 -3.39
C ALA A 117 7.67 5.48 -2.28
N LEU A 118 7.09 4.27 -2.37
CA LEU A 118 6.24 3.73 -1.32
C LEU A 118 6.98 3.50 0.00
N ARG A 119 8.23 3.01 -0.06
CA ARG A 119 9.08 2.88 1.14
C ARG A 119 9.35 4.24 1.79
N LYS A 120 9.61 5.27 0.99
CA LYS A 120 9.76 6.64 1.50
C LYS A 120 8.48 7.13 2.14
N TYR A 121 7.33 6.84 1.55
CA TYR A 121 6.02 7.19 2.12
C TYR A 121 5.76 6.51 3.47
N THR A 122 6.31 5.33 3.70
CA THR A 122 6.17 4.58 4.96
C THR A 122 7.28 4.87 5.99
N GLN A 123 8.07 5.94 5.87
CA GLN A 123 9.20 6.24 6.77
C GLN A 123 8.82 6.32 8.25
N GLY A 124 7.56 6.69 8.56
CA GLY A 124 7.03 6.71 9.94
C GLY A 124 6.64 5.34 10.49
N ALA A 125 6.65 4.28 9.68
CA ALA A 125 6.26 2.94 10.08
C ALA A 125 7.48 2.04 10.34
N LYS A 126 7.38 1.15 11.34
CA LYS A 126 8.35 0.08 11.56
C LYS A 126 8.07 -1.06 10.59
N ILE A 127 9.11 -1.68 10.04
CA ILE A 127 8.98 -2.88 9.21
C ILE A 127 9.65 -4.03 9.96
N LEU A 128 8.87 -5.06 10.27
CA LEU A 128 9.35 -6.29 10.88
C LEU A 128 9.30 -7.41 9.84
N GLN A 129 10.44 -8.07 9.65
CA GLN A 129 10.51 -9.29 8.83
C GLN A 129 9.95 -10.45 9.65
N GLU A 130 8.64 -10.63 9.57
CA GLU A 130 7.92 -11.62 10.38
C GLU A 130 6.75 -12.22 9.59
N LYS A 131 6.57 -13.54 9.72
CA LYS A 131 5.40 -14.22 9.16
C LYS A 131 4.29 -14.28 10.22
N VAL A 132 3.27 -13.49 10.06
CA VAL A 132 2.07 -13.56 10.90
C VAL A 132 1.36 -14.89 10.68
N THR A 133 1.15 -15.63 11.76
CA THR A 133 0.51 -16.95 11.75
C THR A 133 -0.94 -16.89 12.24
N SER A 134 -1.26 -15.98 13.17
CA SER A 134 -2.62 -15.74 13.60
C SER A 134 -2.83 -14.34 14.14
N VAL A 135 -4.09 -13.90 14.13
CA VAL A 135 -4.56 -12.66 14.75
C VAL A 135 -5.74 -13.01 15.64
N THR A 136 -5.66 -12.66 16.91
CA THR A 136 -6.73 -12.91 17.89
C THR A 136 -7.25 -11.57 18.40
N LYS A 137 -8.58 -11.39 18.36
CA LYS A 137 -9.23 -10.22 18.93
C LYS A 137 -9.35 -10.40 20.44
N GLU A 138 -9.02 -9.36 21.20
CA GLU A 138 -9.21 -9.28 22.65
C GLU A 138 -10.04 -8.05 23.02
N GLU A 139 -10.38 -7.88 24.30
CA GLU A 139 -11.20 -6.74 24.76
C GLU A 139 -10.58 -5.38 24.42
N LYS A 140 -9.26 -5.26 24.48
CA LYS A 140 -8.51 -4.00 24.27
C LYS A 140 -7.63 -4.02 23.04
N GLY A 141 -7.99 -4.77 21.98
CA GLY A 141 -7.23 -4.76 20.74
C GLY A 141 -7.03 -6.14 20.12
N PHE A 142 -5.85 -6.33 19.54
CA PHE A 142 -5.51 -7.55 18.83
C PHE A 142 -4.15 -8.08 19.28
N ILE A 143 -4.04 -9.40 19.38
CA ILE A 143 -2.76 -10.09 19.50
C ILE A 143 -2.38 -10.61 18.12
N ILE A 144 -1.17 -10.27 17.69
CA ILE A 144 -0.60 -10.73 16.43
C ILE A 144 0.52 -11.71 16.77
N ASN A 145 0.36 -12.96 16.37
CA ASN A 145 1.36 -13.99 16.57
C ASN A 145 2.13 -14.20 15.27
N GLY A 146 3.43 -14.15 15.37
CA GLY A 146 4.37 -14.52 14.33
C GLY A 146 5.12 -15.81 14.67
N ASN A 147 6.13 -16.16 13.89
CA ASN A 147 7.01 -17.28 14.21
C ASN A 147 7.92 -16.94 15.39
N ASP A 148 8.41 -15.71 15.48
CA ASP A 148 9.41 -15.27 16.45
C ASP A 148 8.91 -14.13 17.36
N ALA A 149 7.74 -13.54 17.09
CA ALA A 149 7.23 -12.39 17.82
C ALA A 149 5.76 -12.52 18.21
N ARG A 150 5.43 -12.07 19.43
CA ARG A 150 4.07 -11.80 19.87
C ARG A 150 3.92 -10.30 20.12
N ILE A 151 3.04 -9.66 19.37
CA ILE A 151 2.88 -8.20 19.41
C ILE A 151 1.43 -7.84 19.71
N TYR A 152 1.23 -6.83 20.56
CA TYR A 152 -0.06 -6.30 20.92
C TYR A 152 -0.36 -5.03 20.10
N ALA A 153 -1.43 -5.03 19.32
CA ALA A 153 -2.04 -3.83 18.79
C ALA A 153 -3.24 -3.46 19.66
N ARG A 154 -3.17 -2.32 20.37
CA ARG A 154 -4.29 -1.82 21.18
C ARG A 154 -5.21 -0.96 20.32
N SER A 155 -6.54 -1.14 20.46
CA SER A 155 -7.49 -0.10 20.12
C SER A 155 -7.59 0.87 21.29
N SER A 156 -7.49 2.13 21.01
CA SER A 156 -7.90 3.21 21.93
C SER A 156 -9.39 3.15 22.19
#